data_809e6fa815bbc33ff68e1fc4d3283fff
#
_entry.id   809e6fa815bbc33ff68e1fc4d3283fff
#
_cell.length_a   1.000
_cell.length_b   1.000
_cell.length_c   1.000
_cell.angle_alpha   90.00
_cell.angle_beta   90.00
_cell.angle_gamma   90.00
#
_symmetry.space_group_name_H-M   'P 1'
#
loop_
_entity.id
_entity.type
_entity.pdbx_description
1 polymer ?
#
loop_
_entity_poly.entity_id
_entity_poly.type
_entity_poly.pdbx_seq_one_letter_code
_entity_poly.pdbx_strand_id
1 'polypeptide(L)'
;VLAEQVPDNGGVYLVSAFTGLGAPHWDMYARGAVVGLTRGTTRAHLCRATLEGIAYQTADLIAAMERDAGQKIPALRADGGASVSDFLMQFQADLLGVPVERPAVVETTAWGAACLAGLGAGLWASPQEIPQARGGKVYTPQTRRAREYRQWKRALERAKAWEEVEP
;
A
#
# COMPACT_ATOMS: atom_id res chain seq x y z
N VAL A 1 -1.53 -6.25 16.82
CA VAL A 1 -2.41 -5.28 16.10
C VAL A 1 -3.80 -5.90 15.95
N LEU A 2 -4.90 -5.07 15.94
CA LEU A 2 -6.28 -5.60 15.81
C LEU A 2 -6.45 -6.48 14.55
N ALA A 3 -5.86 -6.10 13.45
CA ALA A 3 -5.94 -6.85 12.19
C ALA A 3 -5.40 -8.29 12.27
N GLU A 4 -4.52 -8.58 13.22
CA GLU A 4 -3.91 -9.91 13.41
C GLU A 4 -4.71 -10.79 14.39
N GLN A 5 -5.75 -10.25 15.03
CA GLN A 5 -6.62 -11.00 15.92
C GLN A 5 -7.63 -11.90 15.18
N VAL A 6 -7.70 -11.79 13.87
CA VAL A 6 -8.55 -12.60 12.99
C VAL A 6 -7.72 -13.27 11.90
N PRO A 7 -8.07 -14.50 11.50
CA PRO A 7 -7.28 -15.26 10.53
C PRO A 7 -7.35 -14.69 9.10
N ASP A 8 -8.45 -14.02 8.77
CA ASP A 8 -8.70 -13.38 7.48
C ASP A 8 -9.64 -12.16 7.64
N ASN A 9 -10.02 -11.52 6.55
CA ASN A 9 -10.90 -10.35 6.57
C ASN A 9 -12.40 -10.69 6.73
N GLY A 10 -12.75 -11.96 6.91
CA GLY A 10 -14.14 -12.41 7.04
C GLY A 10 -15.01 -12.12 5.81
N GLY A 11 -14.41 -11.96 4.64
CA GLY A 11 -15.09 -11.57 3.40
C GLY A 11 -15.38 -10.06 3.28
N VAL A 12 -14.86 -9.24 4.22
CA VAL A 12 -15.02 -7.78 4.20
C VAL A 12 -13.89 -7.16 3.37
N TYR A 13 -14.26 -6.28 2.46
CA TYR A 13 -13.32 -5.53 1.63
C TYR A 13 -13.58 -4.03 1.76
N LEU A 14 -12.50 -3.27 1.92
CA LEU A 14 -12.54 -1.81 1.97
C LEU A 14 -11.86 -1.23 0.74
N VAL A 15 -12.51 -0.25 0.13
CA VAL A 15 -11.99 0.60 -0.94
C VAL A 15 -11.85 2.01 -0.39
N SER A 16 -10.64 2.53 -0.29
CA SER A 16 -10.33 3.83 0.33
C SER A 16 -10.37 5.00 -0.66
N ALA A 17 -11.38 5.03 -1.53
CA ALA A 17 -11.56 6.10 -2.51
C ALA A 17 -12.15 7.38 -1.87
N PHE A 18 -11.54 7.92 -0.81
CA PHE A 18 -12.10 9.05 -0.04
C PHE A 18 -12.22 10.35 -0.84
N THR A 19 -11.34 10.53 -1.81
CA THR A 19 -11.31 11.69 -2.72
C THR A 19 -11.31 11.25 -4.18
N GLY A 20 -11.90 10.10 -4.46
CA GLY A 20 -11.84 9.44 -5.75
C GLY A 20 -10.70 8.43 -5.85
N LEU A 21 -10.55 7.85 -7.03
CA LEU A 21 -9.52 6.88 -7.39
C LEU A 21 -8.53 7.51 -8.37
N GLY A 22 -7.25 7.49 -8.03
CA GLY A 22 -6.16 7.84 -8.95
C GLY A 22 -5.84 6.71 -9.93
N ALA A 23 -4.59 6.68 -10.40
CA ALA A 23 -4.11 5.62 -11.30
C ALA A 23 -4.29 4.22 -10.69
N PRO A 24 -4.66 3.22 -11.49
CA PRO A 24 -4.96 3.27 -12.93
C PRO A 24 -6.42 3.58 -13.27
N HIS A 25 -7.26 3.86 -12.26
CA HIS A 25 -8.72 3.92 -12.43
C HIS A 25 -9.22 5.30 -12.90
N TRP A 26 -8.58 6.39 -12.42
CA TRP A 26 -8.91 7.78 -12.76
C TRP A 26 -10.39 8.13 -12.61
N ASP A 27 -11.00 7.71 -11.49
CA ASP A 27 -12.40 7.94 -11.18
C ASP A 27 -12.53 8.93 -10.01
N MET A 28 -12.76 10.19 -10.30
CA MET A 28 -12.93 11.25 -9.32
C MET A 28 -14.28 11.17 -8.57
N TYR A 29 -15.24 10.43 -9.10
CA TYR A 29 -16.59 10.26 -8.54
C TYR A 29 -16.69 9.02 -7.64
N ALA A 30 -15.69 8.16 -7.62
CA ALA A 30 -15.61 7.05 -6.68
C ALA A 30 -15.55 7.56 -5.24
N ARG A 31 -16.17 6.81 -4.31
CA ARG A 31 -16.08 7.10 -2.86
C ARG A 31 -15.75 5.84 -2.08
N GLY A 32 -15.28 6.06 -0.84
CA GLY A 32 -14.92 4.97 0.07
C GLY A 32 -16.10 4.02 0.29
N ALA A 33 -15.83 2.72 0.17
CA ALA A 33 -16.87 1.69 0.34
C ALA A 33 -16.35 0.54 1.20
N VAL A 34 -17.27 -0.03 2.00
CA VAL A 34 -17.04 -1.28 2.73
C VAL A 34 -18.07 -2.29 2.25
N VAL A 35 -17.62 -3.42 1.75
CA VAL A 35 -18.44 -4.47 1.14
C VAL A 35 -18.21 -5.79 1.86
N GLY A 36 -19.25 -6.64 1.95
CA GLY A 36 -19.13 -8.00 2.50
C GLY A 36 -19.39 -8.10 4.00
N LEU A 37 -20.04 -7.09 4.61
CA LEU A 37 -20.41 -7.12 6.02
C LEU A 37 -21.43 -8.24 6.32
N THR A 38 -21.21 -8.95 7.41
CA THR A 38 -22.09 -9.98 7.95
C THR A 38 -22.33 -9.75 9.43
N ARG A 39 -23.23 -10.53 10.06
CA ARG A 39 -23.44 -10.49 11.52
C ARG A 39 -22.19 -10.87 12.31
N GLY A 40 -21.27 -11.64 11.72
CA GLY A 40 -20.01 -12.04 12.34
C GLY A 40 -18.87 -11.03 12.16
N THR A 41 -19.10 -9.93 11.43
CA THR A 41 -18.05 -8.92 11.19
C THR A 41 -17.74 -8.17 12.49
N THR A 42 -16.46 -8.11 12.83
CA THR A 42 -15.95 -7.42 14.02
C THR A 42 -15.05 -6.24 13.63
N ARG A 43 -14.68 -5.42 14.61
CA ARG A 43 -13.68 -4.33 14.41
C ARG A 43 -12.35 -4.85 13.85
N ALA A 44 -11.94 -6.05 14.28
CA ALA A 44 -10.70 -6.67 13.80
C ALA A 44 -10.76 -6.96 12.29
N HIS A 45 -11.90 -7.46 11.78
CA HIS A 45 -12.12 -7.66 10.34
C HIS A 45 -12.07 -6.33 9.57
N LEU A 46 -12.67 -5.25 10.10
CA LEU A 46 -12.62 -3.92 9.47
C LEU A 46 -11.20 -3.37 9.41
N CYS A 47 -10.47 -3.45 10.54
CA CYS A 47 -9.06 -3.02 10.57
C CYS A 47 -8.21 -3.82 9.57
N ARG A 48 -8.42 -5.13 9.48
CA ARG A 48 -7.72 -5.99 8.54
C ARG A 48 -8.07 -5.64 7.10
N ALA A 49 -9.36 -5.51 6.77
CA ALA A 49 -9.81 -5.12 5.44
C ALA A 49 -9.25 -3.75 5.01
N THR A 50 -9.05 -2.82 5.95
CA THR A 50 -8.42 -1.51 5.68
C THR A 50 -6.97 -1.68 5.27
N LEU A 51 -6.16 -2.43 6.02
CA LEU A 51 -4.76 -2.67 5.68
C LEU A 51 -4.62 -3.45 4.37
N GLU A 52 -5.45 -4.48 4.18
CA GLU A 52 -5.48 -5.23 2.92
C GLU A 52 -5.89 -4.34 1.74
N GLY A 53 -6.85 -3.41 1.93
CA GLY A 53 -7.29 -2.44 0.92
C GLY A 53 -6.16 -1.53 0.43
N ILE A 54 -5.29 -1.07 1.34
CA ILE A 54 -4.09 -0.29 0.99
C ILE A 54 -3.16 -1.13 0.10
N ALA A 55 -2.93 -2.39 0.47
CA ALA A 55 -2.09 -3.29 -0.32
C ALA A 55 -2.67 -3.56 -1.72
N TYR A 56 -3.98 -3.74 -1.83
CA TYR A 56 -4.64 -3.97 -3.13
C TYR A 56 -4.53 -2.76 -4.06
N GLN A 57 -4.71 -1.55 -3.55
CA GLN A 57 -4.53 -0.32 -4.36
C GLN A 57 -3.07 -0.17 -4.83
N THR A 58 -2.11 -0.46 -3.97
CA THR A 58 -0.69 -0.48 -4.33
C THR A 58 -0.43 -1.50 -5.45
N ALA A 59 -1.04 -2.70 -5.37
CA ALA A 59 -0.89 -3.72 -6.41
C ALA A 59 -1.47 -3.28 -7.76
N ASP A 60 -2.59 -2.56 -7.78
CA ASP A 60 -3.15 -2.01 -9.01
C ASP A 60 -2.21 -0.97 -9.64
N LEU A 61 -1.63 -0.09 -8.83
CA LEU A 61 -0.66 0.89 -9.28
C LEU A 61 0.61 0.23 -9.84
N ILE A 62 1.19 -0.72 -9.11
CA ILE A 62 2.38 -1.47 -9.55
C ILE A 62 2.10 -2.20 -10.87
N ALA A 63 0.94 -2.85 -10.99
CA ALA A 63 0.56 -3.53 -12.23
C ALA A 63 0.42 -2.56 -13.43
N ALA A 64 0.00 -1.32 -13.19
CA ALA A 64 -0.02 -0.28 -14.23
C ALA A 64 1.40 0.16 -14.61
N MET A 65 2.25 0.45 -13.62
CA MET A 65 3.65 0.84 -13.85
C MET A 65 4.44 -0.24 -14.60
N GLU A 66 4.24 -1.52 -14.26
CA GLU A 66 4.88 -2.65 -14.95
C GLU A 66 4.44 -2.77 -16.42
N ARG A 67 3.15 -2.52 -16.70
CA ARG A 67 2.66 -2.50 -18.10
C ARG A 67 3.28 -1.36 -18.89
N ASP A 68 3.34 -0.17 -18.32
CA ASP A 68 3.88 1.01 -18.96
C ASP A 68 5.40 0.90 -19.20
N ALA A 69 6.12 0.32 -18.24
CA ALA A 69 7.56 0.07 -18.32
C ALA A 69 7.94 -1.16 -19.17
N GLY A 70 6.99 -2.05 -19.46
CA GLY A 70 7.24 -3.32 -20.16
C GLY A 70 8.10 -4.31 -19.37
N GLN A 71 8.26 -4.12 -18.07
CA GLN A 71 9.08 -4.99 -17.21
C GLN A 71 8.49 -5.13 -15.81
N LYS A 72 8.83 -6.25 -15.15
CA LYS A 72 8.44 -6.51 -13.77
C LYS A 72 9.37 -5.83 -12.79
N ILE A 73 8.82 -5.37 -11.66
CA ILE A 73 9.67 -4.88 -10.56
C ILE A 73 10.37 -6.06 -9.87
N PRO A 74 11.66 -5.95 -9.52
CA PRO A 74 12.37 -6.99 -8.77
C PRO A 74 12.01 -6.99 -7.27
N ALA A 75 11.68 -5.84 -6.71
CA ALA A 75 11.29 -5.63 -5.32
C ALA A 75 10.51 -4.32 -5.19
N LEU A 76 9.73 -4.19 -4.11
CA LEU A 76 9.08 -2.94 -3.72
C LEU A 76 9.78 -2.36 -2.50
N ARG A 77 10.19 -1.09 -2.55
CA ARG A 77 10.63 -0.35 -1.36
C ARG A 77 9.47 0.45 -0.80
N ALA A 78 9.18 0.26 0.49
CA ALA A 78 8.06 0.89 1.18
C ALA A 78 8.54 1.61 2.44
N ASP A 79 8.19 2.88 2.56
CA ASP A 79 8.51 3.76 3.69
C ASP A 79 7.28 4.51 4.19
N GLY A 80 7.48 5.45 5.13
CA GLY A 80 6.41 6.21 5.76
C GLY A 80 5.68 5.44 6.87
N GLY A 81 4.76 6.12 7.55
CA GLY A 81 4.12 5.63 8.77
C GLY A 81 3.38 4.29 8.61
N ALA A 82 2.76 4.03 7.47
CA ALA A 82 2.06 2.76 7.23
C ALA A 82 3.01 1.57 7.11
N SER A 83 4.25 1.79 6.67
CA SER A 83 5.25 0.74 6.50
C SER A 83 5.72 0.10 7.81
N VAL A 84 5.46 0.73 8.97
CA VAL A 84 5.78 0.15 10.28
C VAL A 84 4.94 -1.09 10.60
N SER A 85 3.83 -1.29 9.91
CA SER A 85 2.98 -2.48 10.05
C SER A 85 3.63 -3.68 9.36
N ASP A 86 4.16 -4.61 10.15
CA ASP A 86 4.72 -5.87 9.65
C ASP A 86 3.67 -6.68 8.89
N PHE A 87 2.42 -6.65 9.36
CA PHE A 87 1.29 -7.28 8.68
C PHE A 87 1.11 -6.73 7.26
N LEU A 88 1.06 -5.40 7.12
CA LEU A 88 0.87 -4.76 5.81
C LEU A 88 2.02 -5.08 4.85
N MET A 89 3.27 -5.01 5.34
CA MET A 89 4.45 -5.31 4.52
C MET A 89 4.49 -6.77 4.05
N GLN A 90 4.18 -7.72 4.93
CA GLN A 90 4.10 -9.13 4.56
C GLN A 90 2.95 -9.40 3.59
N PHE A 91 1.77 -8.83 3.85
CA PHE A 91 0.62 -8.97 2.95
C PHE A 91 0.92 -8.38 1.55
N GLN A 92 1.62 -7.25 1.50
CA GLN A 92 2.05 -6.62 0.25
C GLN A 92 3.02 -7.51 -0.54
N ALA A 93 3.99 -8.14 0.14
CA ALA A 93 4.92 -9.10 -0.48
C ALA A 93 4.17 -10.32 -1.05
N ASP A 94 3.26 -10.90 -0.26
CA ASP A 94 2.42 -12.03 -0.66
C ASP A 94 1.55 -11.70 -1.89
N LEU A 95 1.02 -10.48 -1.93
CA LEU A 95 0.12 -10.02 -2.99
C LEU A 95 0.85 -9.78 -4.31
N LEU A 96 2.01 -9.10 -4.24
CA LEU A 96 2.82 -8.76 -5.41
C LEU A 96 3.65 -9.94 -5.92
N GLY A 97 3.98 -10.89 -5.04
CA GLY A 97 4.86 -12.01 -5.37
C GLY A 97 6.34 -11.62 -5.50
N VAL A 98 6.72 -10.44 -4.98
CA VAL A 98 8.10 -9.93 -4.93
C VAL A 98 8.45 -9.48 -3.51
N PRO A 99 9.75 -9.41 -3.16
CA PRO A 99 10.17 -8.88 -1.87
C PRO A 99 9.70 -7.45 -1.64
N VAL A 100 9.32 -7.13 -0.39
CA VAL A 100 9.08 -5.77 0.09
C VAL A 100 10.17 -5.41 1.07
N GLU A 101 10.86 -4.30 0.81
CA GLU A 101 11.96 -3.79 1.60
C GLU A 101 11.52 -2.56 2.39
N ARG A 102 11.56 -2.63 3.71
CA ARG A 102 11.35 -1.48 4.59
C ARG A 102 12.70 -0.98 5.10
N PRO A 103 13.09 0.29 4.87
CA PRO A 103 14.33 0.83 5.36
C PRO A 103 14.32 0.92 6.90
N ALA A 104 15.50 1.02 7.53
CA ALA A 104 15.63 1.23 8.97
C ALA A 104 15.06 2.60 9.39
N VAL A 105 15.25 3.62 8.57
CA VAL A 105 14.64 4.95 8.72
C VAL A 105 13.41 4.99 7.83
N VAL A 106 12.25 4.98 8.45
CA VAL A 106 10.96 4.97 7.70
C VAL A 106 10.49 6.36 7.27
N GLU A 107 11.02 7.42 7.86
CA GLU A 107 10.73 8.81 7.49
C GLU A 107 11.71 9.31 6.42
N THR A 108 11.71 8.66 5.25
CA THR A 108 12.70 8.93 4.18
C THR A 108 12.55 10.32 3.58
N THR A 109 11.34 10.90 3.56
CA THR A 109 11.12 12.28 3.10
C THR A 109 11.83 13.28 4.03
N ALA A 110 11.68 13.13 5.34
CA ALA A 110 12.35 13.99 6.30
C ALA A 110 13.88 13.82 6.25
N TRP A 111 14.33 12.56 6.11
CA TRP A 111 15.74 12.26 5.92
C TRP A 111 16.30 12.90 4.64
N GLY A 112 15.62 12.80 3.54
CA GLY A 112 16.01 13.43 2.27
C GLY A 112 16.10 14.95 2.37
N ALA A 113 15.14 15.60 3.02
CA ALA A 113 15.17 17.04 3.28
C ALA A 113 16.37 17.43 4.14
N ALA A 114 16.67 16.66 5.20
CA ALA A 114 17.82 16.88 6.06
C ALA A 114 19.16 16.72 5.29
N CYS A 115 19.23 15.72 4.39
CA CYS A 115 20.40 15.51 3.54
C CYS A 115 20.65 16.70 2.60
N LEU A 116 19.58 17.20 1.96
CA LEU A 116 19.70 18.37 1.07
C LEU A 116 20.09 19.64 1.85
N ALA A 117 19.53 19.83 3.04
CA ALA A 117 19.92 20.95 3.91
C ALA A 117 21.39 20.85 4.34
N GLY A 118 21.86 19.64 4.68
CA GLY A 118 23.25 19.40 5.05
C GLY A 118 24.24 19.67 3.91
N LEU A 119 23.89 19.30 2.67
CA LEU A 119 24.66 19.64 1.48
C LEU A 119 24.70 21.16 1.27
N GLY A 120 23.55 21.83 1.36
CA GLY A 120 23.45 23.29 1.21
C GLY A 120 24.21 24.06 2.29
N ALA A 121 24.30 23.52 3.51
CA ALA A 121 25.07 24.10 4.62
C ALA A 121 26.57 23.72 4.60
N GLY A 122 27.01 22.91 3.65
CA GLY A 122 28.40 22.48 3.56
C GLY A 122 28.82 21.42 4.58
N LEU A 123 27.85 20.73 5.22
CA LEU A 123 28.13 19.62 6.14
C LEU A 123 28.74 18.42 5.38
N TRP A 124 28.33 18.21 4.14
CA TRP A 124 28.88 17.25 3.18
C TRP A 124 29.24 17.99 1.89
N ALA A 125 30.39 17.66 1.30
CA ALA A 125 30.83 18.25 0.05
C ALA A 125 30.10 17.65 -1.17
N SER A 126 29.57 16.44 -1.02
CA SER A 126 28.87 15.74 -2.11
C SER A 126 27.83 14.75 -1.58
N PRO A 127 26.86 14.32 -2.41
CA PRO A 127 25.86 13.31 -2.04
C PRO A 127 26.48 11.98 -1.60
N GLN A 128 27.69 11.65 -2.06
CA GLN A 128 28.41 10.41 -1.75
C GLN A 128 28.89 10.36 -0.29
N GLU A 129 29.05 11.53 0.33
CA GLU A 129 29.46 11.65 1.74
C GLU A 129 28.30 11.53 2.73
N ILE A 130 27.05 11.56 2.24
CA ILE A 130 25.88 11.42 3.09
C ILE A 130 25.87 10.01 3.70
N PRO A 131 25.75 9.88 5.05
CA PRO A 131 25.66 8.59 5.70
C PRO A 131 24.46 7.79 5.18
N GLN A 132 24.74 6.61 4.66
CA GLN A 132 23.65 5.71 4.26
C GLN A 132 23.05 5.04 5.48
N ALA A 133 21.72 5.14 5.63
CA ALA A 133 20.99 4.37 6.64
C ALA A 133 21.16 2.88 6.34
N ARG A 134 21.88 2.18 7.24
CA ARG A 134 22.09 0.74 7.13
C ARG A 134 21.00 -0.02 7.86
N GLY A 135 20.70 -1.20 7.36
CA GLY A 135 19.69 -2.08 7.93
C GLY A 135 18.32 -1.84 7.30
N GLY A 136 17.33 -2.47 7.89
CA GLY A 136 15.96 -2.52 7.38
C GLY A 136 15.42 -3.93 7.52
N LYS A 137 14.19 -4.14 7.09
CA LYS A 137 13.54 -5.46 7.10
C LYS A 137 13.06 -5.80 5.70
N VAL A 138 13.31 -7.04 5.28
CA VAL A 138 12.84 -7.59 4.01
C VAL A 138 11.74 -8.60 4.30
N TYR A 139 10.62 -8.46 3.61
CA TYR A 139 9.49 -9.38 3.67
C TYR A 139 9.44 -10.14 2.33
N THR A 140 9.65 -11.44 2.38
CA THR A 140 9.57 -12.30 1.21
C THR A 140 8.17 -12.91 1.06
N PRO A 141 7.68 -13.12 -0.17
CA PRO A 141 6.40 -13.76 -0.40
C PRO A 141 6.31 -15.15 0.26
N GLN A 142 5.24 -15.40 1.01
CA GLN A 142 4.98 -16.68 1.70
C GLN A 142 3.72 -17.35 1.18
N THR A 143 2.75 -16.56 0.75
CA THR A 143 1.41 -17.03 0.34
C THR A 143 0.96 -16.29 -0.91
N ARG A 144 0.13 -16.91 -1.74
CA ARG A 144 -0.49 -16.25 -2.90
C ARG A 144 -1.86 -15.68 -2.53
N ARG A 145 -2.12 -14.41 -2.88
CA ARG A 145 -3.35 -13.67 -2.58
C ARG A 145 -4.23 -13.39 -3.80
N ALA A 146 -4.12 -14.20 -4.83
CA ALA A 146 -4.82 -13.95 -6.10
C ALA A 146 -6.36 -14.03 -5.97
N ARG A 147 -6.90 -14.85 -5.04
CA ARG A 147 -8.33 -14.97 -4.79
C ARG A 147 -8.87 -13.71 -4.12
N GLU A 148 -8.21 -13.27 -3.06
CA GLU A 148 -8.57 -12.10 -2.25
C GLU A 148 -8.51 -10.84 -3.11
N TYR A 149 -7.49 -10.70 -3.93
CA TYR A 149 -7.34 -9.59 -4.86
C TYR A 149 -8.47 -9.53 -5.90
N ARG A 150 -8.89 -10.66 -6.47
CA ARG A 150 -10.06 -10.70 -7.36
C ARG A 150 -11.34 -10.28 -6.67
N GLN A 151 -11.54 -10.66 -5.40
CA GLN A 151 -12.72 -10.24 -4.64
C GLN A 151 -12.68 -8.74 -4.34
N TRP A 152 -11.51 -8.20 -3.98
CA TRP A 152 -11.36 -6.77 -3.77
C TRP A 152 -11.66 -5.98 -5.06
N LYS A 153 -11.22 -6.44 -6.22
CA LYS A 153 -11.60 -5.80 -7.51
C LYS A 153 -13.10 -5.74 -7.73
N ARG A 154 -13.84 -6.74 -7.27
CA ARG A 154 -15.31 -6.69 -7.31
C ARG A 154 -15.89 -5.64 -6.35
N ALA A 155 -15.26 -5.42 -5.21
CA ALA A 155 -15.64 -4.34 -4.30
C ALA A 155 -15.31 -2.96 -4.89
N LEU A 156 -14.15 -2.85 -5.54
CA LEU A 156 -13.70 -1.64 -6.24
C LEU A 156 -14.72 -1.18 -7.30
N GLU A 157 -15.23 -2.10 -8.11
CA GLU A 157 -16.26 -1.76 -9.13
C GLU A 157 -17.57 -1.22 -8.52
N ARG A 158 -17.84 -1.47 -7.24
CA ARG A 158 -19.02 -0.94 -6.53
C ARG A 158 -18.77 0.43 -5.91
N ALA A 159 -17.52 0.83 -5.78
CA ALA A 159 -17.12 2.13 -5.26
C ALA A 159 -16.98 3.18 -6.37
N LYS A 160 -16.89 2.74 -7.63
CA LYS A 160 -16.77 3.60 -8.81
C LYS A 160 -18.06 4.35 -9.10
N ALA A 161 -17.92 5.54 -9.68
CA ALA A 161 -19.03 6.39 -10.12
C ALA A 161 -20.12 6.52 -9.03
N TRP A 162 -19.71 6.65 -7.77
CA TRP A 162 -20.63 6.74 -6.64
C TRP A 162 -21.39 8.06 -6.62
N GLU A 163 -20.71 9.16 -6.91
CA GLU A 163 -21.34 10.47 -6.98
C GLU A 163 -21.94 10.72 -8.36
N GLU A 164 -23.14 11.24 -8.37
CA GLU A 164 -23.81 11.67 -9.59
C GLU A 164 -23.15 12.97 -10.10
N VAL A 165 -22.92 13.04 -11.40
CA VAL A 165 -22.52 14.29 -12.05
C VAL A 165 -23.78 15.09 -12.26
N GLU A 166 -23.98 16.16 -11.52
CA GLU A 166 -25.02 17.11 -11.85
C GLU A 166 -24.77 17.67 -13.27
N PRO A 167 -25.79 17.67 -14.15
CA PRO A 167 -25.64 18.12 -15.52
C PRO A 167 -25.33 19.61 -15.66
#